data_b98a657e7ad24721027bc29848dfd9f5
#
_entry.id   b98a657e7ad24721027bc29848dfd9f5
#
_cell.length_a   1.000
_cell.length_b   1.000
_cell.length_c   1.000
_cell.angle_alpha   90.00
_cell.angle_beta   90.00
_cell.angle_gamma   90.00
#
_symmetry.space_group_name_H-M   'P 1'
#
loop_
_entity.id
_entity.type
_entity.pdbx_description
1 polymer ?
#
loop_
_entity_poly.entity_id
_entity_poly.type
_entity_poly.pdbx_seq_one_letter_code
_entity_poly.pdbx_strand_id
1 'polypeptide(L)'
;IDWSLKIESLFNFISAFDDPYQGARTYYKKEPVRLKNVNLTKSDQIFHPYQYGIIYRKSKSFFLVGCNQGSLIVTNILNKNGRNIFKDINVGDRLFTPLNKLDSSKNRVYYDSKGKKN
;
A
#
# COMPACT_ATOMS: atom_id res chain seq x y z
N ILE A 1 -0.81 -1.23 -5.36
CA ILE A 1 -1.57 -0.37 -4.40
C ILE A 1 -1.74 1.01 -5.01
N ASP A 2 -2.97 1.46 -5.08
CA ASP A 2 -3.31 2.82 -5.49
C ASP A 2 -3.51 3.66 -4.23
N TRP A 3 -2.54 4.49 -3.90
CA TRP A 3 -2.56 5.27 -2.66
C TRP A 3 -3.59 6.40 -2.65
N SER A 4 -4.24 6.68 -3.79
CA SER A 4 -5.29 7.70 -3.87
C SER A 4 -6.66 7.20 -3.40
N LEU A 5 -6.82 5.90 -3.22
CA LEU A 5 -8.08 5.32 -2.76
C LEU A 5 -8.42 5.76 -1.34
N LYS A 6 -9.72 5.88 -1.04
CA LYS A 6 -10.16 6.11 0.34
C LYS A 6 -9.67 4.96 1.23
N ILE A 7 -9.46 5.25 2.51
CA ILE A 7 -8.83 4.30 3.42
C ILE A 7 -9.57 2.96 3.48
N GLU A 8 -10.89 2.95 3.45
CA GLU A 8 -11.65 1.69 3.49
C GLU A 8 -11.39 0.85 2.24
N SER A 9 -11.43 1.49 1.06
CA SER A 9 -11.17 0.79 -0.20
C SER A 9 -9.72 0.30 -0.27
N LEU A 10 -8.81 1.13 0.19
CA LEU A 10 -7.38 0.78 0.24
C LEU A 10 -7.14 -0.43 1.13
N PHE A 11 -7.73 -0.41 2.32
CA PHE A 11 -7.63 -1.52 3.27
C PHE A 11 -8.19 -2.81 2.66
N ASN A 12 -9.36 -2.74 2.04
CA ASN A 12 -9.97 -3.91 1.41
C ASN A 12 -9.11 -4.46 0.28
N PHE A 13 -8.52 -3.57 -0.54
CA PHE A 13 -7.63 -3.99 -1.62
C PHE A 13 -6.42 -4.73 -1.07
N ILE A 14 -5.75 -4.15 -0.06
CA ILE A 14 -4.54 -4.75 0.49
C ILE A 14 -4.86 -6.08 1.18
N SER A 15 -5.99 -6.14 1.90
CA SER A 15 -6.40 -7.35 2.60
C SER A 15 -6.69 -8.50 1.63
N ALA A 16 -7.16 -8.19 0.42
CA ALA A 16 -7.44 -9.22 -0.58
C ALA A 16 -6.16 -9.94 -1.04
N PHE A 17 -5.00 -9.33 -0.86
CA PHE A 17 -3.72 -9.93 -1.23
C PHE A 17 -2.94 -10.46 -0.03
N ASP A 18 -3.54 -10.45 1.16
CA ASP A 18 -2.92 -11.03 2.35
C ASP A 18 -3.00 -12.56 2.28
N ASP A 19 -2.63 -13.25 3.33
CA ASP A 19 -2.59 -14.71 3.34
C ASP A 19 -3.86 -15.29 2.69
N PRO A 20 -3.72 -16.32 1.85
CA PRO A 20 -2.51 -17.09 1.52
C PRO A 20 -1.65 -16.47 0.42
N TYR A 21 -1.93 -15.25 0.00
CA TYR A 21 -1.16 -14.57 -1.03
C TYR A 21 0.07 -13.87 -0.43
N GLN A 22 0.92 -13.34 -1.31
CA GLN A 22 2.21 -12.80 -0.88
C GLN A 22 2.17 -11.35 -0.40
N GLY A 23 1.00 -10.72 -0.45
CA GLY A 23 0.84 -9.34 -0.04
C GLY A 23 0.63 -8.40 -1.21
N ALA A 24 0.11 -7.20 -0.91
CA ALA A 24 -0.16 -6.19 -1.92
C ALA A 24 1.12 -5.44 -2.27
N ARG A 25 1.31 -5.16 -3.55
CA ARG A 25 2.55 -4.59 -4.07
C ARG A 25 2.52 -3.07 -4.10
N THR A 26 3.63 -2.48 -3.67
CA THR A 26 3.92 -1.05 -3.87
C THR A 26 5.44 -0.91 -3.98
N TYR A 27 5.96 0.32 -3.92
CA TYR A 27 7.39 0.56 -4.06
C TYR A 27 7.90 1.40 -2.89
N TYR A 28 9.12 1.08 -2.46
CA TYR A 28 9.84 1.81 -1.43
C TYR A 28 11.25 2.06 -1.94
N LYS A 29 11.64 3.34 -2.09
CA LYS A 29 12.95 3.73 -2.61
C LYS A 29 13.26 3.00 -3.93
N LYS A 30 12.27 2.99 -4.84
CA LYS A 30 12.37 2.38 -6.18
C LYS A 30 12.43 0.85 -6.18
N GLU A 31 12.38 0.21 -5.02
CA GLU A 31 12.36 -1.25 -4.94
C GLU A 31 10.95 -1.75 -4.68
N PRO A 32 10.54 -2.85 -5.34
CA PRO A 32 9.22 -3.41 -5.08
C PRO A 32 9.14 -4.00 -3.68
N VAL A 33 8.03 -3.73 -3.01
CA VAL A 33 7.77 -4.28 -1.67
C VAL A 33 6.33 -4.76 -1.61
N ARG A 34 6.01 -5.57 -0.61
CA ARG A 34 4.66 -6.07 -0.38
C ARG A 34 4.25 -5.80 1.05
N LEU A 35 3.00 -5.40 1.23
CA LEU A 35 2.44 -5.13 2.55
C LEU A 35 1.53 -6.27 2.96
N LYS A 36 1.66 -6.71 4.20
CA LYS A 36 0.83 -7.75 4.80
C LYS A 36 0.44 -7.35 6.21
N ASN A 37 -0.65 -7.93 6.72
CA ASN A 37 -1.13 -7.69 8.07
C ASN A 37 -1.33 -6.20 8.35
N VAL A 38 -2.04 -5.54 7.44
CA VAL A 38 -2.35 -4.12 7.62
C VAL A 38 -3.66 -3.97 8.37
N ASN A 39 -3.84 -2.80 8.95
CA ASN A 39 -5.10 -2.41 9.54
C ASN A 39 -5.34 -0.95 9.19
N LEU A 40 -6.51 -0.44 9.48
CA LEU A 40 -6.80 0.96 9.21
C LEU A 40 -7.21 1.66 10.49
N THR A 41 -6.98 2.97 10.52
CA THR A 41 -7.53 3.82 11.56
C THR A 41 -8.06 5.08 10.93
N LYS A 42 -9.25 5.48 11.34
CA LYS A 42 -9.79 6.77 10.93
C LYS A 42 -9.29 7.81 11.89
N SER A 43 -8.86 8.93 11.34
CA SER A 43 -8.23 9.98 12.13
C SER A 43 -8.86 11.31 11.75
N ASP A 44 -8.88 12.23 12.70
CA ASP A 44 -9.29 13.60 12.43
C ASP A 44 -8.25 14.33 11.59
N GLN A 45 -7.06 13.78 11.46
CA GLN A 45 -6.01 14.38 10.66
C GLN A 45 -6.32 14.19 9.18
N ILE A 46 -6.26 15.30 8.43
CA ILE A 46 -6.52 15.29 6.99
C ILE A 46 -5.20 15.45 6.27
N PHE A 47 -4.96 14.55 5.31
CA PHE A 47 -3.76 14.60 4.48
C PHE A 47 -4.11 15.14 3.10
N HIS A 48 -3.22 15.93 2.52
CA HIS A 48 -3.35 16.35 1.12
C HIS A 48 -3.00 15.18 0.20
N PRO A 49 -3.55 15.15 -1.03
CA PRO A 49 -3.25 14.04 -1.96
C PRO A 49 -1.76 13.80 -2.19
N TYR A 50 -0.94 14.85 -2.20
CA TYR A 50 0.50 14.66 -2.39
C TYR A 50 1.19 14.07 -1.16
N GLN A 51 0.48 13.93 -0.04
CA GLN A 51 1.01 13.31 1.18
C GLN A 51 0.64 11.83 1.28
N TYR A 52 -0.23 11.33 0.39
CA TYR A 52 -0.65 9.94 0.46
C TYR A 52 0.55 9.04 0.24
N GLY A 53 0.70 8.03 1.11
CA GLY A 53 1.82 7.11 1.08
C GLY A 53 2.99 7.50 1.97
N ILE A 54 2.96 8.69 2.59
CA ILE A 54 4.05 9.13 3.46
C ILE A 54 3.89 8.50 4.84
N ILE A 55 5.00 7.96 5.33
CA ILE A 55 5.07 7.39 6.68
C ILE A 55 5.30 8.53 7.64
N TYR A 56 4.31 8.80 8.50
CA TYR A 56 4.39 9.96 9.37
C TYR A 56 4.60 9.63 10.85
N ARG A 57 4.51 8.35 11.21
CA ARG A 57 4.75 7.90 12.58
C ARG A 57 5.22 6.46 12.56
N LYS A 58 6.15 6.14 13.45
CA LYS A 58 6.66 4.78 13.59
C LYS A 58 6.85 4.44 15.06
N SER A 59 6.38 3.26 15.47
CA SER A 59 6.63 2.70 16.78
C SER A 59 7.51 1.46 16.64
N LYS A 60 7.70 0.71 17.72
CA LYS A 60 8.50 -0.52 17.69
C LYS A 60 7.85 -1.64 16.90
N SER A 61 6.51 -1.63 16.78
CA SER A 61 5.78 -2.74 16.20
C SER A 61 5.00 -2.39 14.94
N PHE A 62 4.83 -1.11 14.62
CA PHE A 62 4.09 -0.69 13.43
C PHE A 62 4.50 0.69 12.99
N PHE A 63 4.12 1.04 11.74
CA PHE A 63 4.21 2.43 11.30
C PHE A 63 2.87 2.85 10.69
N LEU A 64 2.66 4.16 10.64
CA LEU A 64 1.42 4.75 10.11
C LEU A 64 1.72 5.47 8.80
N VAL A 65 0.86 5.22 7.82
CA VAL A 65 0.96 5.81 6.48
C VAL A 65 -0.24 6.72 6.27
N GLY A 66 0.00 7.96 5.87
CA GLY A 66 -1.07 8.91 5.57
C GLY A 66 -1.82 8.53 4.32
N CYS A 67 -3.14 8.51 4.39
CA CYS A 67 -4.00 8.07 3.31
C CYS A 67 -5.23 8.99 3.19
N ASN A 68 -6.06 8.71 2.19
CA ASN A 68 -7.28 9.47 1.96
C ASN A 68 -8.31 9.11 3.03
N GLN A 69 -8.60 10.06 3.92
CA GLN A 69 -9.59 9.95 5.00
C GLN A 69 -9.19 8.98 6.12
N GLY A 70 -7.90 8.76 6.30
CA GLY A 70 -7.44 7.92 7.41
C GLY A 70 -6.00 7.54 7.26
N SER A 71 -5.58 6.57 8.04
CA SER A 71 -4.20 6.08 8.03
C SER A 71 -4.18 4.57 7.97
N LEU A 72 -3.15 4.05 7.35
CA LEU A 72 -2.90 2.62 7.30
C LEU A 72 -1.89 2.26 8.37
N ILE A 73 -2.20 1.22 9.14
CA ILE A 73 -1.30 0.67 10.15
C ILE A 73 -0.61 -0.52 9.53
N VAL A 74 0.72 -0.46 9.41
CA VAL A 74 1.50 -1.51 8.74
C VAL A 74 2.47 -2.15 9.72
N THR A 75 2.43 -3.47 9.80
CA THR A 75 3.34 -4.23 10.65
C THR A 75 4.36 -5.03 9.85
N ASN A 76 4.01 -5.43 8.64
CA ASN A 76 4.88 -6.26 7.80
C ASN A 76 5.07 -5.60 6.44
N ILE A 77 6.32 -5.33 6.11
CA ILE A 77 6.69 -4.85 4.78
C ILE A 77 7.83 -5.73 4.27
N LEU A 78 7.56 -6.46 3.19
CA LEU A 78 8.48 -7.48 2.68
C LEU A 78 9.16 -6.99 1.40
N ASN A 79 10.47 -7.21 1.30
CA ASN A 79 11.18 -6.90 0.06
C ASN A 79 10.96 -8.03 -0.96
N LYS A 80 11.58 -7.90 -2.13
CA LYS A 80 11.41 -8.88 -3.21
C LYS A 80 11.87 -10.28 -2.83
N ASN A 81 12.71 -10.41 -1.82
CA ASN A 81 13.18 -11.70 -1.32
C ASN A 81 12.31 -12.26 -0.20
N GLY A 82 11.22 -11.59 0.15
CA GLY A 82 10.35 -12.01 1.23
C GLY A 82 10.82 -11.63 2.62
N ARG A 83 11.87 -10.83 2.72
CA ARG A 83 12.43 -10.41 4.00
C ARG A 83 11.70 -9.19 4.52
N ASN A 84 11.39 -9.18 5.82
CA ASN A 84 10.73 -8.04 6.46
C ASN A 84 11.74 -6.92 6.66
N ILE A 85 11.50 -5.78 6.01
CA ILE A 85 12.39 -4.63 6.07
C ILE A 85 11.86 -3.53 6.99
N PHE A 86 10.99 -3.89 7.93
CA PHE A 86 10.37 -2.92 8.85
C PHE A 86 11.42 -2.03 9.53
N LYS A 87 12.56 -2.59 9.92
CA LYS A 87 13.61 -1.85 10.62
C LYS A 87 14.26 -0.76 9.76
N ASP A 88 14.20 -0.92 8.43
CA ASP A 88 14.83 0.03 7.52
C ASP A 88 13.92 1.22 7.19
N ILE A 89 12.67 1.18 7.62
CA ILE A 89 11.68 2.21 7.30
C ILE A 89 11.82 3.37 8.28
N ASN A 90 11.82 4.58 7.76
CA ASN A 90 11.93 5.79 8.58
C ASN A 90 10.76 6.73 8.36
N VAL A 91 10.43 7.50 9.40
CA VAL A 91 9.43 8.57 9.29
C VAL A 91 9.89 9.55 8.21
N GLY A 92 8.96 9.93 7.34
CA GLY A 92 9.24 10.79 6.19
C GLY A 92 9.43 10.03 4.91
N ASP A 93 9.66 8.73 4.98
CA ASP A 93 9.76 7.88 3.78
C ASP A 93 8.39 7.77 3.12
N ARG A 94 8.39 7.47 1.83
CA ARG A 94 7.16 7.36 1.05
C ARG A 94 7.06 5.99 0.38
N LEU A 95 5.86 5.43 0.46
CA LEU A 95 5.47 4.28 -0.36
C LEU A 95 4.71 4.82 -1.56
N PHE A 96 5.01 4.30 -2.75
CA PHE A 96 4.31 4.81 -3.92
C PHE A 96 4.24 3.76 -5.02
N THR A 97 3.25 3.90 -5.90
CA THR A 97 3.08 3.00 -7.04
C THR A 97 3.12 3.85 -8.31
N PRO A 98 4.06 3.59 -9.23
CA PRO A 98 4.14 4.35 -10.47
C PRO A 98 2.86 4.21 -11.30
N LEU A 99 2.50 5.27 -12.01
CA LEU A 99 1.28 5.28 -12.82
C LEU A 99 1.24 4.15 -13.85
N ASN A 100 2.37 3.85 -14.48
CA ASN A 100 2.41 2.78 -15.47
C ASN A 100 2.10 1.41 -14.86
N LYS A 101 2.43 1.20 -13.61
CA LYS A 101 2.10 -0.05 -12.91
C LYS A 101 0.63 -0.10 -12.55
N LEU A 102 0.03 1.02 -12.18
CA LEU A 102 -1.41 1.09 -11.94
C LEU A 102 -2.20 0.81 -13.21
N ASP A 103 -1.78 1.42 -14.33
CA ASP A 103 -2.45 1.23 -15.61
C ASP A 103 -2.36 -0.23 -16.08
N SER A 104 -1.21 -0.85 -15.93
CA SER A 104 -1.04 -2.25 -16.28
C SER A 104 -1.97 -3.14 -15.46
N SER A 105 -2.11 -2.88 -14.19
CA SER A 105 -3.01 -3.64 -13.32
C SER A 105 -4.46 -3.46 -13.75
N LYS A 106 -4.87 -2.25 -14.07
CA LYS A 106 -6.23 -1.97 -14.53
C LYS A 106 -6.52 -2.69 -15.84
N ASN A 107 -5.61 -2.62 -16.80
CA ASN A 107 -5.78 -3.29 -18.08
C ASN A 107 -5.91 -4.79 -17.91
N ARG A 108 -5.11 -5.35 -17.03
CA ARG A 108 -5.17 -6.79 -16.77
C ARG A 108 -6.53 -7.20 -16.21
N VAL A 109 -7.10 -6.41 -15.33
CA VAL A 109 -8.42 -6.68 -14.78
C VAL A 109 -9.48 -6.64 -15.88
N TYR A 110 -9.41 -5.66 -16.77
CA TYR A 110 -10.38 -5.58 -17.87
C TYR A 110 -10.30 -6.78 -18.78
N TYR A 111 -9.12 -7.23 -19.14
CA TYR A 111 -8.97 -8.38 -20.01
C TYR A 111 -9.51 -9.66 -19.37
N ASP A 112 -9.27 -9.81 -18.08
CA ASP A 112 -9.74 -10.99 -17.38
C ASP A 112 -11.25 -11.04 -17.30
N SER A 113 -11.88 -9.90 -17.21
CA SER A 113 -13.32 -9.86 -17.05
C SER A 113 -14.05 -10.17 -18.34
N LYS A 114 -13.42 -10.15 -19.56
CA LYS A 114 -14.09 -10.35 -20.75
C LYS A 114 -13.67 -11.48 -21.51
N GLY A 115 -13.00 -11.88 -20.79
CA GLY A 115 -12.62 -12.59 -21.77
C GLY A 115 -12.23 -11.65 -22.85
N LYS A 116 -12.08 -10.88 -23.07
CA LYS A 116 -11.69 -10.16 -23.63
C LYS A 116 -11.80 -9.04 -23.68
N LYS A 117 -11.86 -8.25 -23.57
CA LYS A 117 -11.98 -7.36 -23.45
C LYS A 117 -11.91 -6.71 -23.31
N ASN A 118 -11.88 -6.45 -23.36
CA ASN A 118 -12.01 -6.00 -23.25
C ASN A 118 -12.14 -5.75 -23.22
#